data_9fb98efd3e5f1eb7fb70a5fdacc34801
#
_entry.id   9fb98efd3e5f1eb7fb70a5fdacc34801
#
_cell.length_a   1.000
_cell.length_b   1.000
_cell.length_c   1.000
_cell.angle_alpha   90.00
_cell.angle_beta   90.00
_cell.angle_gamma   90.00
#
_symmetry.space_group_name_H-M   'P 1'
#
loop_
_entity.id
_entity.type
_entity.pdbx_description
1 polymer ?
#
loop_
_entity_poly.entity_id
_entity_poly.type
_entity_poly.pdbx_seq_one_letter_code
_entity_poly.pdbx_strand_id
1 'polypeptide(L)'
;MSKYQAIISFEMDEEFMTLVPPHRTYINYLLNKGILDSYAVSMESQTTWMTINANSKIEVFDLLDKSPLSKYWTYEVFELFVYDSQSTRLPTVQLN
;
A
#
# COMPACT_ATOMS: atom_id res chain seq x y z
N MET A 1 -2.26 -12.05 -12.61
CA MET A 1 -2.10 -11.20 -11.41
C MET A 1 -2.74 -9.85 -11.67
N SER A 2 -3.54 -9.40 -10.75
CA SER A 2 -4.25 -8.13 -10.88
C SER A 2 -3.64 -7.08 -9.97
N LYS A 3 -4.04 -5.85 -10.19
CA LYS A 3 -3.57 -4.72 -9.40
C LYS A 3 -4.74 -4.15 -8.63
N TYR A 4 -4.53 -3.88 -7.35
CA TYR A 4 -5.58 -3.41 -6.45
C TYR A 4 -5.14 -2.12 -5.77
N GLN A 5 -6.11 -1.25 -5.54
CA GLN A 5 -5.92 -0.04 -4.75
C GLN A 5 -6.57 -0.23 -3.40
N ALA A 6 -5.79 -0.13 -2.34
CA ALA A 6 -6.31 -0.11 -0.98
C ALA A 6 -6.31 1.32 -0.48
N ILE A 7 -7.43 1.73 0.07
CA ILE A 7 -7.60 3.04 0.69
C ILE A 7 -7.90 2.78 2.16
N ILE A 8 -6.99 3.16 3.01
CA ILE A 8 -6.98 2.77 4.42
C ILE A 8 -7.12 4.02 5.27
N SER A 9 -8.15 4.02 6.13
CA SER A 9 -8.29 5.05 7.15
C SER A 9 -7.76 4.49 8.45
N PHE A 10 -7.03 5.30 9.22
CA PHE A 10 -6.48 4.84 10.48
C PHE A 10 -6.73 5.84 11.61
N GLU A 11 -6.82 5.30 12.82
CA GLU A 11 -6.89 6.10 14.04
C GLU A 11 -5.65 5.77 14.87
N MET A 12 -5.16 6.75 15.59
CA MET A 12 -3.93 6.58 16.37
C MET A 12 -4.23 6.66 17.85
N ASP A 13 -3.57 5.81 18.60
CA ASP A 13 -3.52 5.89 20.05
C ASP A 13 -2.05 5.97 20.49
N GLU A 14 -1.80 5.85 21.79
CA GLU A 14 -0.45 5.99 22.32
C GLU A 14 0.50 4.89 21.81
N GLU A 15 -0.04 3.71 21.50
CA GLU A 15 0.78 2.59 21.04
C GLU A 15 1.11 2.66 19.56
N PHE A 16 0.32 3.40 18.79
CA PHE A 16 0.44 3.42 17.34
C PHE A 16 1.88 3.66 16.87
N MET A 17 2.51 4.71 17.40
CA MET A 17 3.85 5.07 16.95
C MET A 17 4.91 4.02 17.32
N THR A 18 4.68 3.23 18.35
CA THR A 18 5.62 2.16 18.72
C THR A 18 5.59 1.01 17.72
N LEU A 19 4.50 0.88 16.97
CA LEU A 19 4.33 -0.17 15.98
C LEU A 19 4.76 0.27 14.58
N VAL A 20 5.10 1.55 14.40
CA VAL A 20 5.52 2.08 13.09
C VAL A 20 6.81 1.42 12.59
N PRO A 21 7.87 1.25 13.41
CA PRO A 21 9.09 0.62 12.90
C PRO A 21 8.86 -0.81 12.37
N PRO A 22 8.19 -1.73 13.08
CA PRO A 22 7.93 -3.05 12.50
C PRO A 22 6.99 -2.99 11.29
N HIS A 23 6.03 -2.06 11.28
CA HIS A 23 5.20 -1.84 10.10
C HIS A 23 6.05 -1.42 8.92
N ARG A 24 7.00 -0.49 9.12
CA ARG A 24 7.87 -0.03 8.06
C ARG A 24 8.71 -1.15 7.49
N THR A 25 9.19 -2.05 8.34
CA THR A 25 9.93 -3.23 7.90
C THR A 25 9.07 -4.10 6.98
N TYR A 26 7.81 -4.30 7.34
CA TYR A 26 6.89 -5.09 6.54
C TYR A 26 6.63 -4.41 5.18
N ILE A 27 6.39 -3.11 5.17
CA ILE A 27 6.15 -2.35 3.93
C ILE A 27 7.36 -2.43 3.02
N ASN A 28 8.57 -2.27 3.58
CA ASN A 28 9.79 -2.37 2.79
C ASN A 28 9.95 -3.76 2.16
N TYR A 29 9.59 -4.80 2.91
CA TYR A 29 9.60 -6.15 2.38
C TYR A 29 8.67 -6.28 1.17
N LEU A 30 7.45 -5.77 1.28
CA LEU A 30 6.48 -5.85 0.18
C LEU A 30 6.93 -5.05 -1.04
N LEU A 31 7.53 -3.88 -0.82
CA LEU A 31 8.06 -3.07 -1.92
C LEU A 31 9.22 -3.79 -2.62
N ASN A 32 10.12 -4.37 -1.84
CA ASN A 32 11.28 -5.06 -2.40
C ASN A 32 10.89 -6.31 -3.18
N LYS A 33 9.78 -6.95 -2.80
CA LYS A 33 9.28 -8.13 -3.50
C LYS A 33 8.43 -7.79 -4.72
N GLY A 34 8.13 -6.52 -4.94
CA GLY A 34 7.24 -6.13 -6.03
C GLY A 34 5.78 -6.45 -5.78
N ILE A 35 5.44 -6.82 -4.56
CA ILE A 35 4.04 -7.05 -4.18
C ILE A 35 3.33 -5.70 -4.04
N LEU A 36 4.01 -4.72 -3.52
CA LEU A 36 3.51 -3.37 -3.35
C LEU A 36 4.20 -2.46 -4.35
N ASP A 37 3.43 -1.80 -5.20
CA ASP A 37 3.97 -0.86 -6.19
C ASP A 37 4.18 0.53 -5.61
N SER A 38 3.27 0.94 -4.73
CA SER A 38 3.33 2.27 -4.15
C SER A 38 2.72 2.28 -2.76
N TYR A 39 3.17 3.22 -1.97
CA TYR A 39 2.75 3.37 -0.60
C TYR A 39 2.82 4.85 -0.25
N ALA A 40 1.71 5.41 0.20
CA ALA A 40 1.65 6.82 0.57
C ALA A 40 0.79 6.99 1.81
N VAL A 41 1.20 7.87 2.69
CA VAL A 41 0.48 8.16 3.93
C VAL A 41 0.28 9.67 4.05
N SER A 42 -0.94 10.07 4.39
CA SER A 42 -1.23 11.43 4.77
C SER A 42 -1.62 11.44 6.25
N MET A 43 -0.84 12.14 7.04
CA MET A 43 -1.18 12.33 8.45
C MET A 43 -2.32 13.34 8.60
N GLU A 44 -2.40 14.27 7.68
CA GLU A 44 -3.48 15.27 7.70
C GLU A 44 -4.86 14.62 7.60
N SER A 45 -5.01 13.68 6.67
CA SER A 45 -6.29 12.99 6.47
C SER A 45 -6.35 11.64 7.17
N GLN A 46 -5.27 11.22 7.81
CA GLN A 46 -5.13 9.91 8.43
C GLN A 46 -5.53 8.79 7.47
N THR A 47 -4.92 8.86 6.29
CA THR A 47 -5.22 7.93 5.20
C THR A 47 -3.93 7.37 4.64
N THR A 48 -3.97 6.08 4.30
CA THR A 48 -2.88 5.39 3.62
C THR A 48 -3.41 4.86 2.29
N TRP A 49 -2.62 5.01 1.24
CA TRP A 49 -2.93 4.46 -0.08
C TRP A 49 -1.87 3.45 -0.44
N MET A 50 -2.30 2.28 -0.88
CA MET A 50 -1.39 1.24 -1.34
C MET A 50 -1.88 0.71 -2.68
N THR A 51 -0.95 0.52 -3.62
CA THR A 51 -1.23 -0.19 -4.85
C THR A 51 -0.53 -1.55 -4.78
N ILE A 52 -1.31 -2.62 -4.86
CA ILE A 52 -0.88 -3.97 -4.51
C ILE A 52 -1.10 -4.90 -5.69
N ASN A 53 -0.11 -5.74 -5.99
CA ASN A 53 -0.23 -6.81 -6.96
C ASN A 53 -0.64 -8.09 -6.25
N ALA A 54 -1.76 -8.67 -6.67
CA ALA A 54 -2.27 -9.87 -6.03
C ALA A 54 -3.16 -10.65 -7.00
N ASN A 55 -3.47 -11.88 -6.66
CA ASN A 55 -4.31 -12.73 -7.50
C ASN A 55 -5.80 -12.56 -7.17
N SER A 56 -6.12 -12.02 -6.00
CA SER A 56 -7.50 -11.85 -5.58
C SER A 56 -7.59 -10.80 -4.48
N LYS A 57 -8.80 -10.30 -4.22
CA LYS A 57 -9.04 -9.39 -3.10
C LYS A 57 -8.74 -10.05 -1.76
N ILE A 58 -9.04 -11.34 -1.64
CA ILE A 58 -8.79 -12.07 -0.39
C ILE A 58 -7.31 -12.05 -0.08
N GLU A 59 -6.46 -12.22 -1.10
CA GLU A 59 -5.02 -12.14 -0.92
C GLU A 59 -4.59 -10.75 -0.44
N VAL A 60 -5.24 -9.70 -0.97
CA VAL A 60 -4.95 -8.34 -0.51
C VAL A 60 -5.34 -8.17 0.95
N PHE A 61 -6.52 -8.66 1.36
CA PHE A 61 -6.94 -8.60 2.75
C PHE A 61 -5.94 -9.31 3.66
N ASP A 62 -5.46 -10.47 3.26
CA ASP A 62 -4.47 -11.21 4.04
C ASP A 62 -3.17 -10.42 4.19
N LEU A 63 -2.73 -9.76 3.11
CA LEU A 63 -1.52 -8.95 3.14
C LEU A 63 -1.68 -7.76 4.09
N LEU A 64 -2.82 -7.09 4.06
CA LEU A 64 -3.07 -5.94 4.93
C LEU A 64 -3.14 -6.36 6.39
N ASP A 65 -3.79 -7.49 6.66
CA ASP A 65 -3.97 -7.96 8.03
C ASP A 65 -2.67 -8.38 8.70
N LYS A 66 -1.63 -8.63 7.93
CA LYS A 66 -0.30 -8.97 8.47
C LYS A 66 0.46 -7.77 9.00
N SER A 67 0.03 -6.57 8.69
CA SER A 67 0.73 -5.39 9.21
C SER A 67 0.53 -5.24 10.71
N PRO A 68 1.59 -4.87 11.45
CA PRO A 68 1.43 -4.55 12.89
C PRO A 68 0.44 -3.43 13.16
N LEU A 69 0.15 -2.57 12.18
CA LEU A 69 -0.80 -1.47 12.33
C LEU A 69 -2.23 -1.85 11.96
N SER A 70 -2.48 -3.08 11.52
CA SER A 70 -3.78 -3.45 10.96
C SER A 70 -4.95 -3.25 11.93
N LYS A 71 -4.71 -3.36 13.23
CA LYS A 71 -5.76 -3.16 14.22
C LYS A 71 -6.29 -1.73 14.28
N TYR A 72 -5.54 -0.78 13.71
CA TYR A 72 -5.96 0.63 13.66
C TYR A 72 -6.66 0.98 12.35
N TRP A 73 -6.80 0.03 11.43
CA TRP A 73 -7.20 0.28 10.06
C TRP A 73 -8.64 -0.11 9.79
N THR A 74 -9.33 0.76 9.03
CA THR A 74 -10.50 0.37 8.25
C THR A 74 -10.13 0.66 6.81
N TYR A 75 -10.52 -0.23 5.88
CA TYR A 75 -10.05 -0.07 4.52
C TYR A 75 -11.07 -0.56 3.51
N GLU A 76 -10.92 -0.04 2.29
CA GLU A 76 -11.63 -0.50 1.11
C GLU A 76 -10.58 -0.90 0.08
N VAL A 77 -10.89 -1.93 -0.70
CA VAL A 77 -9.99 -2.46 -1.72
C VAL A 77 -10.75 -2.53 -3.04
N PHE A 78 -10.14 -1.97 -4.08
CA PHE A 78 -10.72 -1.93 -5.41
C PHE A 78 -9.77 -2.58 -6.40
N GLU A 79 -10.29 -3.46 -7.25
CA GLU A 79 -9.51 -3.97 -8.37
C GLU A 79 -9.41 -2.88 -9.43
N LEU A 80 -8.19 -2.63 -9.92
CA LEU A 80 -7.96 -1.58 -10.90
C LEU A 80 -8.08 -2.17 -12.30
N PHE A 81 -8.86 -1.50 -13.15
CA PHE A 81 -8.97 -1.87 -14.55
C PHE A 81 -7.81 -1.29 -15.36
N VAL A 82 -7.46 -0.05 -15.07
CA VAL A 82 -6.33 0.64 -15.70
C VAL A 82 -5.43 1.21 -14.62
N TYR A 83 -4.14 0.97 -14.75
CA TYR A 83 -3.14 1.54 -13.86
C TYR A 83 -1.96 1.98 -14.71
N ASP A 84 -1.76 3.27 -14.76
CA ASP A 84 -0.60 3.89 -15.41
C ASP A 84 0.20 4.63 -14.36
N SER A 85 1.51 4.48 -14.43
CA SER A 85 2.42 5.28 -13.61
C SER A 85 3.63 5.60 -14.45
N GLN A 86 4.38 6.58 -14.01
CA GLN A 86 5.58 6.96 -14.72
C GLN A 86 6.58 5.81 -14.79
N SER A 87 6.62 4.98 -13.75
CA SER A 87 7.53 3.85 -13.69
C SER A 87 7.15 2.70 -14.60
N THR A 88 5.88 2.62 -15.05
CA THR A 88 5.41 1.57 -15.94
C THR A 88 5.44 1.98 -17.41
N ARG A 89 5.81 3.21 -17.71
CA ARG A 89 5.87 3.71 -19.08
C ARG A 89 7.29 3.59 -19.59
N LEU A 90 7.41 3.34 -20.89
CA LEU A 90 8.72 3.40 -21.51
C LEU A 90 9.25 4.82 -21.38
N PRO A 91 10.53 4.95 -21.03
CA PRO A 91 11.11 6.29 -20.90
C PRO A 91 10.98 7.04 -22.22
N THR A 92 10.52 8.25 -22.15
CA THR A 92 10.59 9.16 -23.29
C THR A 92 12.06 9.53 -23.45
N VAL A 93 12.52 9.52 -24.69
CA VAL A 93 13.87 9.94 -24.96
C VAL A 93 14.03 11.40 -24.54
N GLN A 94 14.93 11.64 -23.64
CA GLN A 94 15.22 12.99 -23.18
C GLN A 94 16.37 13.51 -24.00
N LEU A 95 16.09 14.52 -24.77
CA LEU A 95 17.08 15.08 -25.70
C LEU A 95 17.81 16.28 -25.12
N ASN A 96 17.77 16.37 -23.85
CA ASN A 96 18.41 17.49 -23.16
C ASN A 96 19.59 17.00 -22.34
#